data_b3754e00e4930719bafe85e7fa5ee9f2
#
_entry.id   b3754e00e4930719bafe85e7fa5ee9f2
#
_cell.length_a   1.000
_cell.length_b   1.000
_cell.length_c   1.000
_cell.angle_alpha   90.00
_cell.angle_beta   90.00
_cell.angle_gamma   90.00
#
_symmetry.space_group_name_H-M   'P 1'
#
loop_
_entity.id
_entity.type
_entity.pdbx_description
1 polymer ?
#
loop_
_entity_poly.entity_id
_entity_poly.type
_entity_poly.pdbx_seq_one_letter_code
_entity_poly.pdbx_strand_id
1 'polypeptide(L)'
;CGLIEGYRAHLNARLLGLDLMALVHISMDRHTPERFEQFEQTVTRCANVLECYLITGQSADYVLKVLVQDMDAYQELLLGTLTRIEGVSGVHSSFVMRRILDRSALPL
;
A
#
# COMPACT_ATOMS: atom_id res chain seq x y z
N CYS A 1 5.47 -8.84 9.46
CA CYS A 1 5.49 -8.41 8.06
C CYS A 1 6.79 -7.68 7.81
N GLY A 2 6.94 -6.98 6.79
CA GLY A 2 7.94 -5.96 6.64
C GLY A 2 9.38 -6.36 6.86
N LEU A 3 9.85 -7.28 6.12
CA LEU A 3 11.25 -7.68 6.19
C LEU A 3 12.15 -6.74 5.42
N ILE A 4 11.58 -5.87 4.63
CA ILE A 4 12.27 -5.11 3.63
C ILE A 4 12.37 -3.68 4.08
N GLU A 5 13.54 -3.09 3.96
CA GLU A 5 13.80 -1.76 4.45
C GLU A 5 14.05 -0.78 3.32
N GLY A 6 13.37 0.36 3.37
CA GLY A 6 13.62 1.51 2.54
C GLY A 6 13.82 1.22 1.07
N TYR A 7 14.80 1.85 0.48
CA TYR A 7 15.06 1.71 -0.96
C TYR A 7 15.54 0.32 -1.35
N ARG A 8 16.07 -0.44 -0.41
CA ARG A 8 16.52 -1.81 -0.68
C ARG A 8 15.34 -2.70 -1.07
N ALA A 9 14.15 -2.31 -0.66
CA ALA A 9 12.95 -3.08 -0.98
C ALA A 9 12.79 -3.28 -2.47
N HIS A 10 13.13 -2.30 -3.27
CA HIS A 10 12.94 -2.38 -4.71
C HIS A 10 13.86 -3.40 -5.37
N LEU A 11 15.12 -3.44 -4.95
CA LEU A 11 16.07 -4.42 -5.48
C LEU A 11 15.73 -5.82 -5.00
N ASN A 12 15.44 -5.96 -3.71
CA ASN A 12 15.12 -7.26 -3.13
C ASN A 12 13.81 -7.80 -3.69
N ALA A 13 12.87 -6.93 -3.98
CA ALA A 13 11.58 -7.32 -4.53
C ALA A 13 11.74 -8.02 -5.87
N ARG A 14 12.61 -7.50 -6.74
CA ARG A 14 12.86 -8.14 -8.02
C ARG A 14 13.50 -9.51 -7.87
N LEU A 15 14.45 -9.62 -6.96
CA LEU A 15 15.11 -10.90 -6.71
C LEU A 15 14.12 -11.93 -6.16
N LEU A 16 13.09 -11.47 -5.46
CA LEU A 16 12.06 -12.34 -4.90
C LEU A 16 10.89 -12.54 -5.85
N GLY A 17 10.91 -11.91 -7.03
CA GLY A 17 9.83 -12.03 -7.98
C GLY A 17 8.65 -11.11 -7.69
N LEU A 18 8.84 -10.09 -6.89
CA LEU A 18 7.81 -9.12 -6.55
C LEU A 18 8.01 -7.89 -7.41
N ASP A 19 7.37 -7.85 -8.57
CA ASP A 19 7.62 -6.78 -9.52
C ASP A 19 6.37 -6.01 -9.97
N LEU A 20 5.21 -6.28 -9.40
CA LEU A 20 4.01 -5.50 -9.68
C LEU A 20 3.75 -4.55 -8.53
N MET A 21 3.82 -3.25 -8.81
CA MET A 21 3.59 -2.21 -7.81
C MET A 21 2.25 -1.54 -8.04
N ALA A 22 1.50 -1.35 -6.98
CA ALA A 22 0.21 -0.67 -7.03
C ALA A 22 0.16 0.46 -6.01
N LEU A 23 -0.49 1.55 -6.39
CA LEU A 23 -0.85 2.63 -5.48
C LEU A 23 -2.34 2.47 -5.20
N VAL A 24 -2.68 2.21 -3.96
CA VAL A 24 -4.05 1.89 -3.56
C VAL A 24 -4.60 3.04 -2.73
N HIS A 25 -5.70 3.60 -3.20
CA HIS A 25 -6.37 4.70 -2.51
C HIS A 25 -7.54 4.11 -1.72
N ILE A 26 -7.53 4.35 -0.42
CA ILE A 26 -8.51 3.79 0.50
C ILE A 26 -9.37 4.91 1.03
N SER A 27 -10.70 4.73 0.98
CA SER A 27 -11.66 5.64 1.60
C SER A 27 -12.26 4.97 2.82
N MET A 28 -12.41 5.74 3.90
CA MET A 28 -12.97 5.24 5.15
C MET A 28 -14.41 5.71 5.32
N ASP A 29 -15.23 4.88 5.98
CA ASP A 29 -16.62 5.21 6.23
C ASP A 29 -16.77 6.27 7.32
N ARG A 30 -15.84 6.33 8.26
CA ARG A 30 -15.82 7.28 9.35
C ARG A 30 -14.42 7.79 9.57
N HIS A 31 -14.33 9.06 9.95
CA HIS A 31 -13.07 9.73 10.19
C HIS A 31 -12.83 9.89 11.69
N THR A 32 -12.85 8.78 12.41
CA THR A 32 -12.62 8.77 13.85
C THR A 32 -11.25 8.18 14.15
N PRO A 33 -10.62 8.59 15.27
CA PRO A 33 -9.32 8.03 15.64
C PRO A 33 -9.35 6.52 15.78
N GLU A 34 -10.45 5.95 16.26
CA GLU A 34 -10.58 4.51 16.44
C GLU A 34 -10.55 3.77 15.12
N ARG A 35 -11.25 4.29 14.10
CA ARG A 35 -11.27 3.68 12.78
C ARG A 35 -9.91 3.76 12.12
N PHE A 36 -9.25 4.91 12.24
CA PHE A 36 -7.94 5.12 11.66
C PHE A 36 -6.90 4.21 12.30
N GLU A 37 -6.93 4.13 13.64
CA GLU A 37 -5.98 3.27 14.35
C GLU A 37 -6.17 1.81 13.97
N GLN A 38 -7.40 1.35 13.89
CA GLN A 38 -7.71 -0.03 13.53
C GLN A 38 -7.20 -0.35 12.11
N PHE A 39 -7.44 0.54 11.18
CA PHE A 39 -6.95 0.38 9.81
C PHE A 39 -5.42 0.34 9.78
N GLU A 40 -4.78 1.30 10.44
CA GLU A 40 -3.33 1.41 10.42
C GLU A 40 -2.67 0.19 11.05
N GLN A 41 -3.23 -0.34 12.13
CA GLN A 41 -2.71 -1.55 12.73
C GLN A 41 -2.78 -2.74 11.79
N THR A 42 -3.85 -2.84 11.04
CA THR A 42 -4.02 -3.96 10.13
C THR A 42 -3.05 -3.87 8.95
N VAL A 43 -2.94 -2.70 8.31
CA VAL A 43 -2.08 -2.58 7.14
C VAL A 43 -0.60 -2.68 7.48
N THR A 44 -0.20 -2.24 8.67
CA THR A 44 1.20 -2.34 9.06
C THR A 44 1.66 -3.78 9.26
N ARG A 45 0.72 -4.70 9.37
CA ARG A 45 1.04 -6.13 9.46
C ARG A 45 1.16 -6.82 8.12
N CYS A 46 0.83 -6.13 7.04
CA CYS A 46 0.86 -6.70 5.70
C CYS A 46 2.23 -6.50 5.08
N ALA A 47 2.93 -7.60 4.82
CA ALA A 47 4.28 -7.55 4.27
C ALA A 47 4.34 -6.90 2.89
N ASN A 48 3.24 -6.98 2.14
CA ASN A 48 3.19 -6.42 0.79
C ASN A 48 3.01 -4.91 0.77
N VAL A 49 2.61 -4.30 1.90
CA VAL A 49 2.43 -2.85 1.99
C VAL A 49 3.77 -2.23 2.38
N LEU A 50 4.34 -1.47 1.47
CA LEU A 50 5.64 -0.84 1.69
C LEU A 50 5.52 0.52 2.36
N GLU A 51 4.48 1.27 2.00
CA GLU A 51 4.26 2.61 2.52
C GLU A 51 2.77 2.84 2.69
N CYS A 52 2.43 3.65 3.66
CA CYS A 52 1.03 4.01 3.94
C CYS A 52 1.00 5.47 4.38
N TYR A 53 0.19 6.27 3.71
CA TYR A 53 0.08 7.70 4.01
C TYR A 53 -1.36 8.07 4.27
N LEU A 54 -1.58 8.88 5.29
CA LEU A 54 -2.86 9.55 5.50
C LEU A 54 -2.82 10.83 4.69
N ILE A 55 -3.79 11.02 3.82
CA ILE A 55 -3.80 12.18 2.92
C ILE A 55 -5.05 13.03 3.14
N THR A 56 -5.03 14.23 2.59
CA THR A 56 -6.17 15.15 2.67
C THR A 56 -6.51 15.66 1.27
N GLY A 57 -7.69 16.23 1.14
CA GLY A 57 -8.05 17.02 -0.02
C GLY A 57 -8.79 16.29 -1.12
N GLN A 58 -8.89 14.99 -1.07
CA GLN A 58 -9.57 14.20 -2.09
C GLN A 58 -10.55 13.23 -1.45
N SER A 59 -11.15 12.39 -2.28
CA SER A 59 -12.12 11.41 -1.80
C SER A 59 -11.47 10.26 -1.02
N ALA A 60 -10.18 10.08 -1.15
CA ALA A 60 -9.48 9.02 -0.44
C ALA A 60 -8.86 9.55 0.85
N ASP A 61 -8.74 8.67 1.84
CA ASP A 61 -8.16 9.00 3.13
C ASP A 61 -6.74 8.47 3.26
N TYR A 62 -6.44 7.33 2.64
CA TYR A 62 -5.12 6.71 2.69
C TYR A 62 -4.62 6.37 1.30
N VAL A 63 -3.31 6.41 1.15
CA VAL A 63 -2.62 5.89 -0.03
C VAL A 63 -1.62 4.86 0.42
N LEU A 64 -1.74 3.66 -0.13
CA LEU A 64 -0.82 2.57 0.16
C LEU A 64 0.05 2.30 -1.06
N LYS A 65 1.32 2.03 -0.81
CA LYS A 65 2.22 1.54 -1.85
C LYS A 65 2.38 0.04 -1.62
N VAL A 66 1.92 -0.75 -2.57
CA VAL A 66 1.86 -2.20 -2.44
C VAL A 66 2.72 -2.84 -3.50
N LEU A 67 3.45 -3.88 -3.12
CA LEU A 67 4.29 -4.63 -4.05
C LEU A 67 3.93 -6.10 -3.96
N VAL A 68 3.55 -6.68 -5.10
CA VAL A 68 3.12 -8.07 -5.18
C VAL A 68 3.74 -8.73 -6.38
N GLN A 69 3.63 -10.06 -6.43
CA GLN A 69 4.25 -10.84 -7.48
C GLN A 69 3.55 -10.67 -8.83
N ASP A 70 2.23 -10.65 -8.82
CA ASP A 70 1.43 -10.54 -10.04
C ASP A 70 0.00 -10.07 -9.70
N MET A 71 -0.85 -10.01 -10.71
CA MET A 71 -2.23 -9.57 -10.54
C MET A 71 -3.05 -10.51 -9.67
N ASP A 72 -2.80 -11.81 -9.76
CA ASP A 72 -3.51 -12.77 -8.93
C ASP A 72 -3.19 -12.55 -7.46
N ALA A 73 -1.93 -12.32 -7.14
CA ALA A 73 -1.51 -12.00 -5.77
C ALA A 73 -2.14 -10.70 -5.31
N TYR A 74 -2.25 -9.70 -6.19
CA TYR A 74 -2.90 -8.45 -5.84
C TYR A 74 -4.38 -8.66 -5.52
N GLN A 75 -5.07 -9.45 -6.33
CA GLN A 75 -6.48 -9.72 -6.08
C GLN A 75 -6.69 -10.43 -4.75
N GLU A 76 -5.81 -11.35 -4.40
CA GLU A 76 -5.88 -12.01 -3.11
C GLU A 76 -5.70 -11.02 -1.96
N LEU A 77 -4.74 -10.12 -2.09
CA LEU A 77 -4.53 -9.08 -1.08
C LEU A 77 -5.75 -8.17 -0.98
N LEU A 78 -6.28 -7.74 -2.12
CA LEU A 78 -7.41 -6.83 -2.17
C LEU A 78 -8.65 -7.47 -1.55
N LEU A 79 -9.04 -8.64 -2.03
CA LEU A 79 -10.28 -9.29 -1.61
C LEU A 79 -10.14 -9.99 -0.26
N GLY A 80 -8.95 -10.47 0.07
CA GLY A 80 -8.72 -11.20 1.30
C GLY A 80 -8.39 -10.33 2.50
N THR A 81 -7.89 -9.13 2.27
CA THR A 81 -7.43 -8.27 3.36
C THR A 81 -7.99 -6.86 3.26
N LEU A 82 -7.67 -6.14 2.19
CA LEU A 82 -7.95 -4.70 2.16
C LEU A 82 -9.43 -4.38 2.22
N THR A 83 -10.26 -5.08 1.46
CA THR A 83 -11.70 -4.80 1.46
C THR A 83 -12.40 -5.34 2.71
N ARG A 84 -11.72 -6.16 3.48
CA ARG A 84 -12.30 -6.74 4.69
C ARG A 84 -11.96 -5.97 5.95
N ILE A 85 -11.11 -4.96 5.86
CA ILE A 85 -10.81 -4.12 7.01
C ILE A 85 -12.03 -3.31 7.35
N GLU A 86 -12.44 -3.38 8.61
CA GLU A 86 -13.60 -2.64 9.07
C GLU A 86 -13.37 -1.15 8.90
N GLY A 87 -14.35 -0.49 8.30
CA GLY A 87 -14.29 0.94 8.05
C GLY A 87 -13.88 1.33 6.66
N VAL A 88 -13.37 0.38 5.86
CA VAL A 88 -13.02 0.67 4.46
C VAL A 88 -14.30 0.75 3.64
N SER A 89 -14.56 1.90 3.03
CA SER A 89 -15.75 2.12 2.22
C SER A 89 -15.46 2.10 0.73
N GLY A 90 -14.22 2.30 0.32
CA GLY A 90 -13.87 2.28 -1.09
C GLY A 90 -12.40 2.03 -1.30
N VAL A 91 -12.08 1.39 -2.42
CA VAL A 91 -10.70 1.08 -2.80
C VAL A 91 -10.53 1.38 -4.28
N HIS A 92 -9.53 2.19 -4.60
CA HIS A 92 -9.14 2.46 -5.98
C HIS A 92 -7.68 2.12 -6.17
N SER A 93 -7.39 1.32 -7.19
CA SER A 93 -6.03 0.85 -7.45
C SER A 93 -5.49 1.45 -8.73
N SER A 94 -4.24 1.88 -8.69
CA SER A 94 -3.50 2.32 -9.86
C SER A 94 -2.20 1.54 -9.92
N PHE A 95 -1.87 1.00 -11.08
CA PHE A 95 -0.68 0.17 -11.21
C PHE A 95 0.43 0.97 -11.84
N VAL A 96 1.63 0.84 -11.29
CA VAL A 96 2.80 1.54 -11.80
C VAL A 96 3.29 0.81 -13.05
N MET A 97 3.25 1.48 -14.18
CA MET A 97 3.69 0.89 -15.43
C MET A 97 5.20 0.89 -15.56
N ARG A 98 5.83 1.99 -15.14
CA ARG A 98 7.28 2.07 -15.10
C ARG A 98 7.70 3.21 -14.19
N ARG A 99 8.88 3.06 -13.61
CA ARG A 99 9.44 4.09 -12.77
C ARG A 99 10.28 5.05 -13.62
N ILE A 100 9.96 6.33 -13.54
CA ILE A 100 10.70 7.35 -14.27
C ILE A 100 11.91 7.82 -13.47
N LEU A 101 11.72 7.94 -12.15
CA LEU A 101 12.75 8.49 -11.28
C LEU A 101 12.61 7.86 -9.90
N ASP A 102 13.74 7.49 -9.34
CA ASP A 102 13.79 7.00 -7.97
C ASP A 102 15.06 7.54 -7.32
N ARG A 103 14.89 8.50 -6.41
CA ARG A 103 16.01 9.04 -5.63
C ARG A 103 15.87 8.56 -4.20
N SER A 104 16.78 7.73 -3.80
CA SER A 104 16.73 7.13 -2.48
C SER A 104 17.17 8.08 -1.37
N ALA A 105 17.85 9.15 -1.71
CA ALA A 105 18.32 10.13 -0.74
C ALA A 105 17.88 11.52 -1.14
N LEU A 106 17.52 12.33 -0.14
CA LEU A 106 17.16 13.72 -0.40
C LEU A 106 18.42 14.56 -0.61
N PRO A 107 18.41 15.46 -1.58
CA PRO A 107 19.50 16.42 -1.72
C PRO A 107 19.37 17.46 -0.60
N LEU A 108 20.36 17.51 0.24
CA LEU A 108 20.36 18.47 1.36
C LEU A 108 21.35 19.57 1.14
#